data_32819a5bdbef947fc2702e8b434b1ed2
#
_entry.id   32819a5bdbef947fc2702e8b434b1ed2
#
_cell.length_a   1.000
_cell.length_b   1.000
_cell.length_c   1.000
_cell.angle_alpha   90.00
_cell.angle_beta   90.00
_cell.angle_gamma   90.00
#
_symmetry.space_group_name_H-M   'P 1'
#
loop_
_entity.id
_entity.type
_entity.pdbx_description
1 polymer ?
#
loop_
_entity_poly.entity_id
_entity_poly.type
_entity_poly.pdbx_seq_one_letter_code
_entity_poly.pdbx_strand_id
1 'polypeptide(L)'
;MRWMARALAAALIAVPWVDGVAQAAELPANDYPTVARADYVFGCMQVNGQTRDALERCSCSIDVIASLLPFEQYEEAETVMRVRQRGGKNASMFLTMPMLRAKVDELKRAQVEAELRCF
;
A
#
# COMPACT_ATOMS: atom_id res chain seq x y z
N MET A 1 -61.06 -25.95 51.46
CA MET A 1 -60.80 -25.65 50.05
C MET A 1 -59.50 -24.86 50.01
N ARG A 2 -58.42 -25.51 49.56
CA ARG A 2 -57.07 -24.88 49.50
C ARG A 2 -56.77 -24.53 48.06
N TRP A 3 -56.76 -23.26 47.76
CA TRP A 3 -56.36 -22.74 46.44
C TRP A 3 -54.83 -22.66 46.39
N MET A 4 -54.23 -23.52 45.58
CA MET A 4 -52.83 -23.48 45.32
C MET A 4 -52.61 -22.52 44.15
N ALA A 5 -52.08 -21.32 44.45
CA ALA A 5 -51.59 -20.37 43.44
C ALA A 5 -50.26 -20.88 42.88
N ARG A 6 -50.26 -21.30 41.63
CA ARG A 6 -49.05 -21.63 40.91
C ARG A 6 -48.44 -20.32 40.41
N ALA A 7 -47.37 -19.90 41.03
CA ALA A 7 -46.51 -18.81 40.51
C ALA A 7 -45.71 -19.33 39.33
N LEU A 8 -45.99 -18.83 38.11
CA LEU A 8 -45.17 -19.01 36.93
C LEU A 8 -44.01 -18.03 37.01
N ALA A 9 -42.83 -18.52 37.31
CA ALA A 9 -41.61 -17.74 37.22
C ALA A 9 -41.21 -17.64 35.76
N ALA A 10 -41.39 -16.47 35.17
CA ALA A 10 -40.86 -16.14 33.82
C ALA A 10 -39.37 -15.91 33.96
N ALA A 11 -38.56 -16.85 33.48
CA ALA A 11 -37.13 -16.68 33.34
C ALA A 11 -36.83 -15.75 32.13
N LEU A 12 -36.47 -14.52 32.41
CA LEU A 12 -35.93 -13.58 31.44
C LEU A 12 -34.52 -14.02 31.05
N ILE A 13 -34.38 -14.63 29.88
CA ILE A 13 -33.06 -14.94 29.29
C ILE A 13 -32.51 -13.62 28.73
N ALA A 14 -31.59 -12.99 29.47
CA ALA A 14 -30.81 -11.88 28.99
C ALA A 14 -29.83 -12.40 27.95
N VAL A 15 -30.11 -12.14 26.66
CA VAL A 15 -29.18 -12.40 25.57
C VAL A 15 -28.13 -11.29 25.62
N PRO A 16 -26.84 -11.58 25.84
CA PRO A 16 -25.82 -10.56 25.75
C PRO A 16 -25.72 -10.12 24.28
N TRP A 17 -26.00 -8.85 24.04
CA TRP A 17 -25.69 -8.22 22.77
C TRP A 17 -24.17 -8.17 22.67
N VAL A 18 -23.59 -9.07 21.85
CA VAL A 18 -22.18 -8.96 21.46
C VAL A 18 -22.13 -7.84 20.44
N ASP A 19 -21.80 -6.64 20.90
CA ASP A 19 -21.40 -5.56 19.99
C ASP A 19 -20.14 -6.02 19.27
N GLY A 20 -20.34 -6.67 18.13
CA GLY A 20 -19.27 -6.92 17.18
C GLY A 20 -18.82 -5.58 16.62
N VAL A 21 -17.87 -4.93 17.30
CA VAL A 21 -17.10 -3.85 16.72
C VAL A 21 -16.44 -4.45 15.49
N ALA A 22 -17.01 -4.17 14.30
CA ALA A 22 -16.33 -4.40 13.05
C ALA A 22 -15.03 -3.60 13.12
N GLN A 23 -13.93 -4.29 13.43
CA GLN A 23 -12.61 -3.71 13.29
C GLN A 23 -12.47 -3.40 11.78
N ALA A 24 -12.62 -2.12 11.43
CA ALA A 24 -12.21 -1.64 10.13
C ALA A 24 -10.75 -2.10 9.97
N ALA A 25 -10.49 -2.93 8.95
CA ALA A 25 -9.13 -3.32 8.64
C ALA A 25 -8.32 -2.03 8.50
N GLU A 26 -7.37 -1.83 9.40
CA GLU A 26 -6.52 -0.67 9.40
C GLU A 26 -5.74 -0.72 8.09
N LEU A 27 -6.09 0.19 7.17
CA LEU A 27 -5.37 0.32 5.90
C LEU A 27 -3.91 0.59 6.24
N PRO A 28 -2.95 -0.07 5.60
CA PRO A 28 -1.55 0.20 5.84
C PRO A 28 -1.33 1.71 5.72
N ALA A 29 -0.84 2.32 6.80
CA ALA A 29 -0.58 3.74 6.89
C ALA A 29 0.59 4.08 5.97
N ASN A 30 0.30 4.30 4.69
CA ASN A 30 1.24 4.90 3.77
C ASN A 30 0.65 6.21 3.25
N ASP A 31 1.52 7.16 2.96
CA ASP A 31 1.19 8.49 2.49
C ASP A 31 1.03 8.58 0.96
N TYR A 32 1.08 7.43 0.25
CA TYR A 32 1.00 7.39 -1.21
C TYR A 32 -0.44 7.58 -1.68
N PRO A 33 -0.70 8.58 -2.54
CA PRO A 33 -1.99 8.72 -3.19
C PRO A 33 -2.35 7.47 -4.01
N THR A 34 -3.64 7.14 -4.06
CA THR A 34 -4.11 6.00 -4.83
C THR A 34 -3.68 6.07 -6.30
N VAL A 35 -3.70 7.26 -6.90
CA VAL A 35 -3.28 7.44 -8.30
C VAL A 35 -1.81 7.09 -8.50
N ALA A 36 -0.93 7.46 -7.58
CA ALA A 36 0.49 7.12 -7.67
C ALA A 36 0.74 5.61 -7.58
N ARG A 37 0.02 4.93 -6.68
CA ARG A 37 0.07 3.47 -6.56
C ARG A 37 -0.48 2.78 -7.81
N ALA A 38 -1.61 3.25 -8.33
CA ALA A 38 -2.20 2.70 -9.56
C ALA A 38 -1.29 2.90 -10.77
N ASP A 39 -0.64 4.05 -10.91
CA ASP A 39 0.30 4.35 -11.99
C ASP A 39 1.53 3.42 -11.92
N TYR A 40 2.07 3.20 -10.73
CA TYR A 40 3.14 2.22 -10.54
C TYR A 40 2.74 0.81 -10.96
N VAL A 41 1.59 0.33 -10.49
CA VAL A 41 1.07 -1.00 -10.82
C VAL A 41 0.85 -1.14 -12.31
N PHE A 42 0.28 -0.13 -12.95
CA PHE A 42 0.09 -0.10 -14.39
C PHE A 42 1.42 -0.23 -15.16
N GLY A 43 2.42 0.57 -14.81
CA GLY A 43 3.76 0.50 -15.40
C GLY A 43 4.46 -0.84 -15.16
N CYS A 44 4.37 -1.36 -13.95
CA CYS A 44 4.92 -2.66 -13.57
C CYS A 44 4.30 -3.81 -14.40
N MET A 45 3.00 -3.79 -14.62
CA MET A 45 2.29 -4.80 -15.42
C MET A 45 2.63 -4.72 -16.91
N GLN A 46 3.06 -3.57 -17.43
CA GLN A 46 3.54 -3.48 -18.82
C GLN A 46 4.80 -4.34 -19.05
N VAL A 47 5.62 -4.51 -18.02
CA VAL A 47 6.87 -5.26 -18.09
C VAL A 47 6.67 -6.74 -17.68
N ASN A 48 5.82 -6.99 -16.69
CA ASN A 48 5.65 -8.32 -16.08
C ASN A 48 4.43 -9.09 -16.61
N GLY A 49 3.65 -8.49 -17.51
CA GLY A 49 2.45 -9.10 -18.09
C GLY A 49 1.14 -8.63 -17.43
N GLN A 50 0.05 -8.74 -18.20
CA GLN A 50 -1.28 -8.28 -17.78
C GLN A 50 -2.10 -9.44 -17.24
N THR A 51 -1.60 -10.11 -16.22
CA THR A 51 -2.24 -11.24 -15.55
C THR A 51 -2.65 -10.88 -14.13
N ARG A 52 -3.51 -11.69 -13.54
CA ARG A 52 -3.89 -11.53 -12.13
C ARG A 52 -2.68 -11.68 -11.21
N ASP A 53 -1.80 -12.64 -11.49
CA ASP A 53 -0.55 -12.84 -10.75
C ASP A 53 0.36 -11.59 -10.82
N ALA A 54 0.55 -11.03 -12.01
CA ALA A 54 1.32 -9.78 -12.17
C ALA A 54 0.69 -8.61 -11.41
N LEU A 55 -0.64 -8.49 -11.41
CA LEU A 55 -1.34 -7.47 -10.64
C LEU A 55 -1.05 -7.60 -9.13
N GLU A 56 -1.08 -8.81 -8.60
CA GLU A 56 -0.82 -9.06 -7.18
C GLU A 56 0.63 -8.77 -6.81
N ARG A 57 1.60 -9.21 -7.62
CA ARG A 57 3.04 -8.94 -7.42
C ARG A 57 3.37 -7.46 -7.54
N CYS A 58 2.85 -6.77 -8.55
CA CYS A 58 3.06 -5.34 -8.73
C CYS A 58 2.42 -4.50 -7.60
N SER A 59 1.27 -4.93 -7.09
CA SER A 59 0.63 -4.30 -5.93
C SER A 59 1.44 -4.51 -4.66
N CYS A 60 1.93 -5.72 -4.41
CA CYS A 60 2.87 -6.03 -3.34
C CYS A 60 4.11 -5.13 -3.43
N SER A 61 4.66 -4.97 -4.63
CA SER A 61 5.88 -4.19 -4.86
C SER A 61 5.73 -2.74 -4.43
N ILE A 62 4.66 -2.06 -4.85
CA ILE A 62 4.45 -0.65 -4.44
C ILE A 62 4.15 -0.52 -2.94
N ASP A 63 3.50 -1.50 -2.32
CA ASP A 63 3.26 -1.51 -0.88
C ASP A 63 4.58 -1.64 -0.10
N VAL A 64 5.50 -2.48 -0.55
CA VAL A 64 6.85 -2.59 0.03
C VAL A 64 7.62 -1.28 -0.14
N ILE A 65 7.63 -0.68 -1.33
CA ILE A 65 8.29 0.61 -1.58
C ILE A 65 7.72 1.68 -0.66
N ALA A 66 6.39 1.77 -0.54
CA ALA A 66 5.72 2.74 0.32
C ALA A 66 6.01 2.54 1.81
N SER A 67 6.35 1.34 2.23
CA SER A 67 6.77 1.05 3.60
C SER A 67 8.20 1.50 3.92
N LEU A 68 9.02 1.67 2.90
CA LEU A 68 10.46 1.98 3.01
C LEU A 68 10.79 3.44 2.70
N LEU A 69 9.99 4.09 1.86
CA LEU A 69 10.27 5.40 1.29
C LEU A 69 9.03 6.30 1.40
N PRO A 70 9.10 7.46 2.07
CA PRO A 70 8.01 8.43 2.09
C PRO A 70 7.64 8.89 0.66
N PHE A 71 6.36 9.21 0.44
CA PHE A 71 5.86 9.57 -0.89
C PHE A 71 6.62 10.75 -1.52
N GLU A 72 6.94 11.78 -0.75
CA GLU A 72 7.72 12.93 -1.24
C GLU A 72 9.06 12.49 -1.86
N GLN A 73 9.78 11.60 -1.19
CA GLN A 73 11.06 11.09 -1.69
C GLN A 73 10.89 10.21 -2.93
N TYR A 74 9.84 9.41 -2.96
CA TYR A 74 9.46 8.62 -4.13
C TYR A 74 9.17 9.52 -5.34
N GLU A 75 8.32 10.55 -5.17
CA GLU A 75 7.93 11.48 -6.22
C GLU A 75 9.12 12.26 -6.78
N GLU A 76 10.01 12.73 -5.92
CA GLU A 76 11.23 13.40 -6.32
C GLU A 76 12.16 12.48 -7.15
N ALA A 77 12.38 11.25 -6.69
CA ALA A 77 13.21 10.28 -7.40
C ALA A 77 12.59 9.87 -8.74
N GLU A 78 11.28 9.64 -8.79
CA GLU A 78 10.53 9.38 -10.02
C GLU A 78 10.65 10.54 -11.02
N THR A 79 10.54 11.77 -10.54
CA THR A 79 10.69 12.96 -11.37
C THR A 79 12.08 13.02 -12.01
N VAL A 80 13.13 12.77 -11.23
CA VAL A 80 14.50 12.71 -11.73
C VAL A 80 14.65 11.61 -12.80
N MET A 81 14.09 10.43 -12.57
CA MET A 81 14.14 9.33 -13.52
C MET A 81 13.40 9.65 -14.82
N ARG A 82 12.23 10.29 -14.74
CA ARG A 82 11.47 10.73 -15.93
C ARG A 82 12.23 11.76 -16.76
N VAL A 83 12.89 12.72 -16.12
CA VAL A 83 13.73 13.70 -16.80
C VAL A 83 14.90 13.01 -17.51
N ARG A 84 15.54 12.02 -16.89
CA ARG A 84 16.61 11.21 -17.49
C ARG A 84 16.14 10.48 -18.75
N GLN A 85 14.96 9.87 -18.70
CA GLN A 85 14.39 9.11 -19.81
C GLN A 85 14.03 9.98 -21.02
N ARG A 86 13.59 11.21 -20.79
CA ARG A 86 13.29 12.17 -21.86
C ARG A 86 14.53 12.64 -22.61
N GLY A 87 15.70 12.58 -21.99
CA GLY A 87 16.95 13.01 -22.58
C GLY A 87 17.06 14.53 -22.74
N GLY A 88 18.06 14.97 -23.49
CA GLY A 88 18.33 16.37 -23.75
C GLY A 88 19.55 16.92 -23.02
N LYS A 89 19.94 18.16 -23.30
CA LYS A 89 21.15 18.80 -22.74
C LYS A 89 21.11 18.95 -21.22
N ASN A 90 19.91 19.11 -20.64
CA ASN A 90 19.74 19.27 -19.20
C ASN A 90 19.70 17.93 -18.46
N ALA A 91 19.41 16.82 -19.13
CA ALA A 91 19.36 15.50 -18.49
C ALA A 91 20.72 15.09 -17.92
N SER A 92 21.82 15.44 -18.58
CA SER A 92 23.17 15.17 -18.10
C SER A 92 23.53 15.94 -16.83
N MET A 93 23.01 17.16 -16.65
CA MET A 93 23.20 17.93 -15.42
C MET A 93 22.52 17.26 -14.22
N PHE A 94 21.28 16.77 -14.39
CA PHE A 94 20.58 16.01 -13.35
C PHE A 94 21.30 14.72 -12.99
N LEU A 95 22.00 14.10 -13.93
CA LEU A 95 22.77 12.87 -13.73
C LEU A 95 24.03 13.06 -12.90
N THR A 96 24.61 14.26 -12.92
CA THR A 96 25.90 14.58 -12.29
C THR A 96 25.75 15.21 -10.92
N MET A 97 24.55 15.67 -10.54
CA MET A 97 24.29 16.26 -9.22
C MET A 97 24.21 15.17 -8.14
N PRO A 98 25.13 15.16 -7.14
CA PRO A 98 25.16 14.09 -6.13
C PRO A 98 23.86 13.92 -5.33
N MET A 99 23.15 15.01 -5.02
CA MET A 99 21.88 14.98 -4.30
C MET A 99 20.79 14.25 -5.06
N LEU A 100 20.69 14.46 -6.39
CA LEU A 100 19.68 13.82 -7.22
C LEU A 100 20.02 12.34 -7.45
N ARG A 101 21.29 12.01 -7.54
CA ARG A 101 21.75 10.61 -7.60
C ARG A 101 21.38 9.85 -6.35
N ALA A 102 21.62 10.45 -5.18
CA ALA A 102 21.29 9.83 -3.89
C ALA A 102 19.79 9.50 -3.78
N LYS A 103 18.89 10.40 -4.23
CA LYS A 103 17.45 10.17 -4.24
C LYS A 103 17.06 8.98 -5.14
N VAL A 104 17.64 8.90 -6.32
CA VAL A 104 17.41 7.77 -7.25
C VAL A 104 17.96 6.46 -6.65
N ASP A 105 19.10 6.50 -5.99
CA ASP A 105 19.70 5.31 -5.37
C ASP A 105 18.87 4.78 -4.20
N GLU A 106 18.22 5.66 -3.43
CA GLU A 106 17.28 5.26 -2.39
C GLU A 106 16.04 4.57 -2.97
N LEU A 107 15.45 5.13 -4.03
CA LEU A 107 14.34 4.50 -4.73
C LEU A 107 14.73 3.13 -5.29
N LYS A 108 15.89 3.03 -5.93
CA LYS A 108 16.39 1.75 -6.46
C LYS A 108 16.59 0.69 -5.37
N ARG A 109 17.07 1.06 -4.19
CA ARG A 109 17.18 0.13 -3.05
C ARG A 109 15.80 -0.36 -2.60
N ALA A 110 14.83 0.54 -2.50
CA ALA A 110 13.46 0.16 -2.16
C ALA A 110 12.84 -0.77 -3.23
N GLN A 111 13.10 -0.52 -4.51
CA GLN A 111 12.66 -1.37 -5.62
C GLN A 111 13.30 -2.76 -5.57
N VAL A 112 14.61 -2.87 -5.28
CA VAL A 112 15.28 -4.16 -5.12
C VAL A 112 14.68 -4.96 -3.97
N GLU A 113 14.39 -4.33 -2.85
CA GLU A 113 13.75 -4.98 -1.71
C GLU A 113 12.33 -5.47 -2.06
N ALA A 114 11.58 -4.66 -2.81
CA ALA A 114 10.27 -5.05 -3.32
C ALA A 114 10.35 -6.23 -4.29
N GLU A 115 11.34 -6.24 -5.18
CA GLU A 115 11.59 -7.37 -6.08
C GLU A 115 11.84 -8.66 -5.31
N LEU A 116 12.70 -8.63 -4.30
CA LEU A 116 13.04 -9.80 -3.49
C LEU A 116 11.85 -10.35 -2.68
N ARG A 117 10.89 -9.50 -2.32
CA ARG A 117 9.73 -9.90 -1.50
C ARG A 117 8.51 -10.31 -2.31
N CYS A 118 8.37 -9.77 -3.51
CA CYS A 118 7.13 -9.88 -4.29
C CYS A 118 7.26 -10.76 -5.54
N PHE A 119 8.50 -11.00 -6.01
CA PHE A 119 8.79 -11.80 -7.22
C PHE A 119 9.69 -12.97 -6.92
#